data_572ae6e30499c2bd03d309d65538b584
#
_entry.id   572ae6e30499c2bd03d309d65538b584
#
_cell.length_a   1.000
_cell.length_b   1.000
_cell.length_c   1.000
_cell.angle_alpha   90.00
_cell.angle_beta   90.00
_cell.angle_gamma   90.00
#
_symmetry.space_group_name_H-M   'P 1'
#
loop_
_entity.id
_entity.type
_entity.pdbx_description
1 polymer ?
#
loop_
_entity_poly.entity_id
_entity_poly.type
_entity_poly.pdbx_seq_one_letter_code
_entity_poly.pdbx_strand_id
1 'polypeptide(L)'
;MQNHYLKHIWIDYRAELEFGVMVTAVLMLSYWATGVVIPAELSEHWLWPLLNACIATLCFFGAWLCFKHNDDNRIRIAWAVALLLWGLLEAVLVTGVILYDIPIVKPGTETLTGNAMIVGCLFAWILFIYPREALQPDHFVWWRSLLQLLPLPVMAILDYFLSIDLRLVIALYPLWLLGILVVQIRKYRQWCEDNFSTMDNIDAQWIMRYIVMLVIAGGSFFWLCISNDPSRVVTQDLYLLYMIAYTTERVIYRPDPWKQLRSTVMDEQEEVNPVNATYRATLEAWLDKEKPYLNPDFQLTDLRQVLPLNRTYLSKFINTEYGCTFYQFVNCRRIDEAKRMKTEHPEWT
;
A
#
# COMPACT_ATOMS: atom_id res chain seq x y z
N MET A 1 21.58 7.13 -17.31
CA MET A 1 20.57 7.44 -16.29
C MET A 1 19.71 6.23 -15.91
N GLN A 2 19.14 5.48 -16.84
CA GLN A 2 18.21 4.36 -16.54
C GLN A 2 18.85 3.20 -15.75
N ASN A 3 20.11 2.83 -16.02
CA ASN A 3 20.83 1.79 -15.28
C ASN A 3 21.19 2.17 -13.83
N HIS A 4 21.33 3.45 -13.54
CA HIS A 4 21.63 3.93 -12.18
C HIS A 4 20.38 3.88 -11.31
N TYR A 5 19.22 4.18 -11.89
CA TYR A 5 17.92 4.15 -11.20
C TYR A 5 17.52 2.72 -10.80
N LEU A 6 17.69 1.74 -11.70
CA LEU A 6 17.40 0.33 -11.41
C LEU A 6 18.33 -0.25 -10.33
N LYS A 7 19.59 0.21 -10.30
CA LYS A 7 20.58 -0.24 -9.30
C LYS A 7 20.24 0.28 -7.89
N HIS A 8 19.73 1.51 -7.77
CA HIS A 8 19.25 2.06 -6.49
C HIS A 8 17.99 1.33 -6.00
N ILE A 9 17.00 1.08 -6.85
CA ILE A 9 15.82 0.30 -6.50
C ILE A 9 16.21 -1.09 -6.00
N TRP A 10 17.15 -1.75 -6.65
CA TRP A 10 17.62 -3.07 -6.24
C TRP A 10 18.28 -3.08 -4.86
N ILE A 11 19.07 -2.07 -4.53
CA ILE A 11 19.76 -1.96 -3.24
C ILE A 11 18.72 -1.65 -2.14
N ASP A 12 17.83 -0.70 -2.39
CA ASP A 12 16.86 -0.21 -1.41
C ASP A 12 15.78 -1.25 -1.04
N TYR A 13 15.40 -2.12 -1.99
CA TYR A 13 14.29 -3.07 -1.81
C TYR A 13 14.71 -4.54 -1.89
N ARG A 14 15.99 -4.83 -1.79
CA ARG A 14 16.52 -6.19 -1.92
C ARG A 14 15.89 -7.17 -0.91
N ALA A 15 15.76 -6.75 0.35
CA ALA A 15 15.19 -7.59 1.40
C ALA A 15 13.71 -7.93 1.15
N GLU A 16 12.96 -6.98 0.59
CA GLU A 16 11.54 -7.16 0.22
C GLU A 16 11.38 -8.07 -1.00
N LEU A 17 12.31 -7.97 -1.96
CA LEU A 17 12.32 -8.85 -3.13
C LEU A 17 12.72 -10.28 -2.74
N GLU A 18 13.73 -10.46 -1.89
CA GLU A 18 14.13 -11.76 -1.34
C GLU A 18 12.97 -12.41 -0.54
N PHE A 19 12.26 -11.61 0.28
CA PHE A 19 11.04 -12.05 0.96
C PHE A 19 9.97 -12.50 -0.03
N GLY A 20 9.71 -11.72 -1.09
CA GLY A 20 8.74 -12.06 -2.14
C GLY A 20 9.08 -13.36 -2.85
N VAL A 21 10.36 -13.59 -3.20
CA VAL A 21 10.83 -14.83 -3.81
C VAL A 21 10.64 -16.01 -2.88
N MET A 22 10.98 -15.88 -1.60
CA MET A 22 10.79 -16.91 -0.59
C MET A 22 9.30 -17.29 -0.44
N VAL A 23 8.43 -16.30 -0.30
CA VAL A 23 6.97 -16.53 -0.16
C VAL A 23 6.41 -17.20 -1.41
N THR A 24 6.82 -16.74 -2.60
CA THR A 24 6.40 -17.35 -3.88
C THR A 24 6.83 -18.81 -3.96
N ALA A 25 8.07 -19.13 -3.58
CA ALA A 25 8.56 -20.51 -3.57
C ALA A 25 7.75 -21.40 -2.61
N VAL A 26 7.47 -20.92 -1.38
CA VAL A 26 6.63 -21.63 -0.41
C VAL A 26 5.22 -21.85 -0.97
N LEU A 27 4.64 -20.83 -1.61
CA LEU A 27 3.32 -20.91 -2.22
C LEU A 27 3.28 -21.94 -3.36
N MET A 28 4.28 -21.95 -4.24
CA MET A 28 4.39 -22.93 -5.33
C MET A 28 4.51 -24.36 -4.79
N LEU A 29 5.31 -24.58 -3.75
CA LEU A 29 5.42 -25.88 -3.08
C LEU A 29 4.10 -26.30 -2.43
N SER A 30 3.41 -25.37 -1.79
CA SER A 30 2.09 -25.58 -1.18
C SER A 30 1.04 -25.93 -2.24
N TYR A 31 1.01 -25.24 -3.37
CA TYR A 31 0.16 -25.55 -4.52
C TYR A 31 0.38 -26.97 -5.04
N TRP A 32 1.65 -27.36 -5.18
CA TRP A 32 1.98 -28.72 -5.60
C TRP A 32 1.52 -29.75 -4.57
N ALA A 33 1.81 -29.51 -3.28
CA ALA A 33 1.48 -30.45 -2.20
C ALA A 33 -0.05 -30.59 -2.04
N THR A 34 -0.83 -29.51 -2.09
CA THR A 34 -2.29 -29.56 -1.95
C THR A 34 -2.95 -30.30 -3.11
N GLY A 35 -2.49 -30.08 -4.35
CA GLY A 35 -3.02 -30.81 -5.50
C GLY A 35 -2.73 -32.33 -5.48
N VAL A 36 -1.71 -32.79 -4.73
CA VAL A 36 -1.37 -34.22 -4.60
C VAL A 36 -2.05 -34.85 -3.39
N VAL A 37 -2.20 -34.11 -2.28
CA VAL A 37 -2.56 -34.66 -0.96
C VAL A 37 -4.05 -34.49 -0.63
N ILE A 38 -4.68 -33.41 -1.13
CA ILE A 38 -6.06 -33.07 -0.75
C ILE A 38 -7.03 -33.48 -1.86
N PRO A 39 -7.92 -34.47 -1.63
CA PRO A 39 -8.99 -34.76 -2.57
C PRO A 39 -9.92 -33.58 -2.81
N ALA A 40 -10.37 -33.38 -4.05
CA ALA A 40 -11.24 -32.25 -4.43
C ALA A 40 -12.51 -32.18 -3.58
N GLU A 41 -13.15 -33.31 -3.31
CA GLU A 41 -14.36 -33.41 -2.47
C GLU A 41 -14.11 -32.87 -1.01
N LEU A 42 -12.96 -33.22 -0.41
CA LEU A 42 -12.61 -32.75 0.93
C LEU A 42 -12.31 -31.25 0.91
N SER A 43 -11.69 -30.77 -0.15
CA SER A 43 -11.37 -29.35 -0.35
C SER A 43 -12.64 -28.49 -0.43
N GLU A 44 -13.62 -28.86 -1.26
CA GLU A 44 -14.81 -28.06 -1.49
C GLU A 44 -15.82 -28.09 -0.35
N HIS A 45 -16.13 -29.27 0.19
CA HIS A 45 -17.23 -29.43 1.13
C HIS A 45 -16.86 -29.08 2.58
N TRP A 46 -15.60 -29.22 2.98
CA TRP A 46 -15.20 -29.07 4.39
C TRP A 46 -14.11 -28.03 4.62
N LEU A 47 -13.00 -28.12 3.87
CA LEU A 47 -11.86 -27.26 4.15
C LEU A 47 -12.10 -25.81 3.71
N TRP A 48 -12.69 -25.60 2.56
CA TRP A 48 -12.95 -24.27 2.05
C TRP A 48 -13.90 -23.45 2.96
N PRO A 49 -15.09 -23.96 3.35
CA PRO A 49 -15.98 -23.22 4.27
C PRO A 49 -15.32 -22.98 5.62
N LEU A 50 -14.56 -23.94 6.15
CA LEU A 50 -13.86 -23.80 7.43
C LEU A 50 -12.80 -22.69 7.37
N LEU A 51 -11.95 -22.68 6.33
CA LEU A 51 -10.92 -21.66 6.17
C LEU A 51 -11.51 -20.26 6.00
N ASN A 52 -12.56 -20.12 5.19
CA ASN A 52 -13.22 -18.83 5.02
C ASN A 52 -13.93 -18.35 6.27
N ALA A 53 -14.50 -19.23 7.09
CA ALA A 53 -14.99 -18.88 8.41
C ALA A 53 -13.86 -18.42 9.35
N CYS A 54 -12.69 -19.04 9.28
CA CYS A 54 -11.52 -18.59 10.02
C CYS A 54 -11.04 -17.21 9.53
N ILE A 55 -11.00 -16.97 8.21
CA ILE A 55 -10.67 -15.66 7.62
C ILE A 55 -11.65 -14.60 8.08
N ALA A 56 -12.98 -14.86 8.01
CA ALA A 56 -14.00 -13.93 8.47
C ALA A 56 -13.82 -13.58 9.96
N THR A 57 -13.57 -14.59 10.80
CA THR A 57 -13.33 -14.39 12.24
C THR A 57 -12.09 -13.56 12.51
N LEU A 58 -10.99 -13.84 11.80
CA LEU A 58 -9.75 -13.07 11.90
C LEU A 58 -9.96 -11.61 11.43
N CYS A 59 -10.75 -11.40 10.38
CA CYS A 59 -11.09 -10.08 9.88
C CYS A 59 -11.88 -9.27 10.91
N PHE A 60 -12.92 -9.84 11.51
CA PHE A 60 -13.70 -9.15 12.55
C PHE A 60 -12.87 -8.85 13.80
N PHE A 61 -12.05 -9.80 14.23
CA PHE A 61 -11.16 -9.60 15.38
C PHE A 61 -10.09 -8.55 15.09
N GLY A 62 -9.47 -8.60 13.92
CA GLY A 62 -8.48 -7.61 13.47
C GLY A 62 -9.07 -6.20 13.36
N ALA A 63 -10.27 -6.08 12.80
CA ALA A 63 -11.00 -4.82 12.73
C ALA A 63 -11.28 -4.25 14.14
N TRP A 64 -11.76 -5.08 15.05
CA TRP A 64 -11.99 -4.68 16.44
C TRP A 64 -10.70 -4.21 17.12
N LEU A 65 -9.58 -4.92 16.95
CA LEU A 65 -8.29 -4.50 17.47
C LEU A 65 -7.85 -3.14 16.92
N CYS A 66 -7.99 -2.92 15.62
CA CYS A 66 -7.65 -1.65 14.97
C CYS A 66 -8.52 -0.49 15.49
N PHE A 67 -9.82 -0.71 15.70
CA PHE A 67 -10.70 0.31 16.29
C PHE A 67 -10.38 0.58 17.75
N LYS A 68 -10.08 -0.45 18.55
CA LYS A 68 -9.71 -0.31 19.94
C LYS A 68 -8.42 0.49 20.15
N HIS A 69 -7.45 0.34 19.26
CA HIS A 69 -6.15 1.01 19.33
C HIS A 69 -6.03 2.14 18.28
N ASN A 70 -7.12 2.83 18.00
CA ASN A 70 -7.16 3.76 16.88
C ASN A 70 -6.24 4.97 17.07
N ASP A 71 -6.19 5.59 18.26
CA ASP A 71 -5.37 6.78 18.56
C ASP A 71 -5.43 7.88 17.47
N ASP A 72 -6.60 8.06 16.83
CA ASP A 72 -6.86 8.94 15.69
C ASP A 72 -6.02 8.62 14.44
N ASN A 73 -5.54 7.38 14.31
CA ASN A 73 -4.76 6.93 13.17
C ASN A 73 -5.66 6.52 11.99
N ARG A 74 -5.70 7.35 10.94
CA ARG A 74 -6.49 7.11 9.72
C ARG A 74 -6.14 5.78 9.03
N ILE A 75 -4.89 5.38 9.05
CA ILE A 75 -4.42 4.15 8.42
C ILE A 75 -5.01 2.94 9.13
N ARG A 76 -5.09 2.97 10.47
CA ARG A 76 -5.76 1.92 11.28
C ARG A 76 -7.25 1.86 10.97
N ILE A 77 -7.92 3.00 10.86
CA ILE A 77 -9.33 3.06 10.47
C ILE A 77 -9.54 2.47 9.07
N ALA A 78 -8.72 2.84 8.10
CA ALA A 78 -8.83 2.33 6.74
C ALA A 78 -8.64 0.81 6.68
N TRP A 79 -7.67 0.27 7.41
CA TRP A 79 -7.48 -1.17 7.54
C TRP A 79 -8.64 -1.87 8.25
N ALA A 80 -9.15 -1.29 9.34
CA ALA A 80 -10.31 -1.80 10.05
C ALA A 80 -11.55 -1.88 9.15
N VAL A 81 -11.81 -0.83 8.35
CA VAL A 81 -12.91 -0.81 7.37
C VAL A 81 -12.71 -1.89 6.31
N ALA A 82 -11.49 -2.03 5.77
CA ALA A 82 -11.17 -3.08 4.81
C ALA A 82 -11.44 -4.47 5.38
N LEU A 83 -10.99 -4.74 6.61
CA LEU A 83 -11.23 -6.01 7.30
C LEU A 83 -12.73 -6.27 7.56
N LEU A 84 -13.50 -5.25 7.97
CA LEU A 84 -14.95 -5.41 8.17
C LEU A 84 -15.64 -5.77 6.85
N LEU A 85 -15.33 -5.06 5.77
CA LEU A 85 -15.92 -5.35 4.46
C LEU A 85 -15.56 -6.77 3.99
N TRP A 86 -14.30 -7.17 4.20
CA TRP A 86 -13.86 -8.53 3.87
C TRP A 86 -14.59 -9.58 4.70
N GLY A 87 -14.60 -9.43 6.03
CA GLY A 87 -15.26 -10.38 6.92
C GLY A 87 -16.74 -10.53 6.63
N LEU A 88 -17.44 -9.43 6.30
CA LEU A 88 -18.84 -9.46 5.88
C LEU A 88 -19.02 -10.22 4.55
N LEU A 89 -18.17 -9.95 3.57
CA LEU A 89 -18.24 -10.63 2.28
C LEU A 89 -17.99 -12.14 2.42
N GLU A 90 -16.97 -12.54 3.20
CA GLU A 90 -16.71 -13.96 3.52
C GLU A 90 -17.88 -14.62 4.25
N ALA A 91 -18.47 -13.96 5.26
CA ALA A 91 -19.60 -14.49 5.98
C ALA A 91 -20.81 -14.73 5.06
N VAL A 92 -21.06 -13.81 4.13
CA VAL A 92 -22.14 -13.95 3.12
C VAL A 92 -21.84 -15.11 2.19
N LEU A 93 -20.59 -15.25 1.70
CA LEU A 93 -20.20 -16.34 0.81
C LEU A 93 -20.32 -17.70 1.48
N VAL A 94 -19.76 -17.86 2.68
CA VAL A 94 -19.84 -19.10 3.44
C VAL A 94 -21.30 -19.48 3.70
N THR A 95 -22.12 -18.51 4.08
CA THR A 95 -23.57 -18.74 4.29
C THR A 95 -24.25 -19.14 2.99
N GLY A 96 -23.92 -18.47 1.87
CA GLY A 96 -24.47 -18.80 0.55
C GLY A 96 -24.15 -20.22 0.09
N VAL A 97 -22.91 -20.65 0.28
CA VAL A 97 -22.48 -22.00 -0.04
C VAL A 97 -23.14 -23.04 0.85
N ILE A 98 -23.16 -22.81 2.17
CA ILE A 98 -23.69 -23.80 3.12
C ILE A 98 -25.23 -23.92 3.06
N LEU A 99 -25.95 -22.79 2.95
CA LEU A 99 -27.43 -22.79 3.05
C LEU A 99 -28.11 -22.89 1.69
N TYR A 100 -27.50 -22.41 0.62
CA TYR A 100 -28.11 -22.31 -0.71
C TYR A 100 -27.38 -23.11 -1.78
N ASP A 101 -26.33 -23.87 -1.40
CA ASP A 101 -25.53 -24.69 -2.32
C ASP A 101 -25.04 -23.93 -3.56
N ILE A 102 -24.62 -22.67 -3.34
CA ILE A 102 -24.12 -21.84 -4.44
C ILE A 102 -22.78 -22.39 -4.92
N PRO A 103 -22.68 -22.84 -6.17
CA PRO A 103 -21.44 -23.46 -6.65
C PRO A 103 -20.34 -22.42 -6.85
N ILE A 104 -19.16 -22.68 -6.29
CA ILE A 104 -17.93 -21.91 -6.54
C ILE A 104 -17.31 -22.33 -7.87
N VAL A 105 -17.38 -23.64 -8.16
CA VAL A 105 -16.88 -24.26 -9.37
C VAL A 105 -18.04 -24.51 -10.34
N LYS A 106 -17.81 -24.29 -11.62
CA LYS A 106 -18.83 -24.52 -12.65
C LYS A 106 -19.14 -26.01 -12.74
N PRO A 107 -20.43 -26.43 -12.64
CA PRO A 107 -20.82 -27.82 -12.71
C PRO A 107 -20.32 -28.50 -14.00
N GLY A 108 -19.71 -29.66 -13.87
CA GLY A 108 -19.15 -30.43 -14.99
C GLY A 108 -17.82 -29.90 -15.56
N THR A 109 -17.23 -28.91 -14.90
CA THR A 109 -15.91 -28.39 -15.26
C THR A 109 -15.12 -28.11 -13.98
N GLU A 110 -13.79 -28.20 -14.01
CA GLU A 110 -12.92 -27.87 -12.87
C GLU A 110 -12.57 -26.37 -12.84
N THR A 111 -13.43 -25.48 -13.35
CA THR A 111 -13.15 -24.05 -13.46
C THR A 111 -14.05 -23.24 -12.53
N LEU A 112 -13.51 -22.14 -11.99
CA LEU A 112 -14.28 -21.20 -11.17
C LEU A 112 -15.45 -20.60 -11.97
N THR A 113 -16.56 -20.39 -11.29
CA THR A 113 -17.71 -19.65 -11.87
C THR A 113 -17.34 -18.18 -12.09
N GLY A 114 -17.95 -17.52 -13.07
CA GLY A 114 -17.78 -16.07 -13.28
C GLY A 114 -18.11 -15.26 -12.02
N ASN A 115 -19.13 -15.67 -11.27
CA ASN A 115 -19.51 -15.04 -10.01
C ASN A 115 -18.40 -15.16 -8.95
N ALA A 116 -17.78 -16.33 -8.78
CA ALA A 116 -16.67 -16.53 -7.84
C ALA A 116 -15.47 -15.65 -8.20
N MET A 117 -15.18 -15.50 -9.49
CA MET A 117 -14.10 -14.62 -9.96
C MET A 117 -14.40 -13.14 -9.71
N ILE A 118 -15.64 -12.70 -9.92
CA ILE A 118 -16.06 -11.31 -9.63
C ILE A 118 -15.94 -11.02 -8.14
N VAL A 119 -16.33 -11.97 -7.29
CA VAL A 119 -16.15 -11.85 -5.84
C VAL A 119 -14.66 -11.77 -5.47
N GLY A 120 -13.80 -12.55 -6.10
CA GLY A 120 -12.35 -12.43 -5.95
C GLY A 120 -11.81 -11.04 -6.31
N CYS A 121 -12.39 -10.40 -7.34
CA CYS A 121 -12.07 -9.02 -7.68
C CYS A 121 -12.56 -8.00 -6.63
N LEU A 122 -13.70 -8.25 -5.97
CA LEU A 122 -14.16 -7.44 -4.85
C LEU A 122 -13.18 -7.54 -3.67
N PHE A 123 -12.69 -8.74 -3.35
CA PHE A 123 -11.64 -8.92 -2.34
C PHE A 123 -10.37 -8.16 -2.71
N ALA A 124 -9.93 -8.25 -3.97
CA ALA A 124 -8.79 -7.47 -4.44
C ALA A 124 -9.01 -5.97 -4.19
N TRP A 125 -10.17 -5.41 -4.58
CA TRP A 125 -10.48 -4.01 -4.35
C TRP A 125 -10.45 -3.62 -2.85
N ILE A 126 -11.02 -4.46 -1.97
CA ILE A 126 -11.00 -4.24 -0.51
C ILE A 126 -9.56 -4.15 0.01
N LEU A 127 -8.67 -5.05 -0.43
CA LEU A 127 -7.26 -5.05 -0.04
C LEU A 127 -6.53 -3.77 -0.49
N PHE A 128 -6.98 -3.14 -1.57
CA PHE A 128 -6.39 -1.88 -2.05
C PHE A 128 -6.84 -0.64 -1.26
N ILE A 129 -7.86 -0.72 -0.39
CA ILE A 129 -8.30 0.41 0.43
C ILE A 129 -7.15 0.89 1.33
N TYR A 130 -6.51 -0.04 2.04
CA TYR A 130 -5.45 0.25 3.00
C TYR A 130 -4.23 0.95 2.38
N PRO A 131 -3.54 0.42 1.35
CA PRO A 131 -2.36 1.07 0.80
C PRO A 131 -2.69 2.41 0.14
N ARG A 132 -3.89 2.57 -0.38
CA ARG A 132 -4.33 3.84 -0.98
C ARG A 132 -4.47 4.94 0.06
N GLU A 133 -5.10 4.66 1.20
CA GLU A 133 -5.20 5.63 2.30
C GLU A 133 -3.82 5.90 2.91
N ALA A 134 -2.98 4.88 3.04
CA ALA A 134 -1.66 5.00 3.61
C ALA A 134 -0.68 5.84 2.77
N LEU A 135 -0.86 5.86 1.46
CA LEU A 135 -0.01 6.60 0.51
C LEU A 135 -0.58 7.98 0.11
N GLN A 136 -1.71 8.41 0.68
CA GLN A 136 -2.28 9.72 0.38
C GLN A 136 -2.05 10.70 1.53
N PRO A 137 -1.33 11.82 1.30
CA PRO A 137 -1.18 12.89 2.28
C PRO A 137 -2.50 13.64 2.52
N ASP A 138 -3.33 13.77 1.48
CA ASP A 138 -4.62 14.47 1.50
C ASP A 138 -5.79 13.58 1.95
N HIS A 139 -6.98 14.17 2.02
CA HIS A 139 -8.19 13.46 2.38
C HIS A 139 -8.53 12.36 1.37
N PHE A 140 -8.90 11.18 1.89
CA PHE A 140 -9.38 10.07 1.08
C PHE A 140 -10.69 10.43 0.36
N VAL A 141 -10.69 10.27 -0.96
CA VAL A 141 -11.85 10.57 -1.80
C VAL A 141 -12.60 9.29 -2.13
N TRP A 142 -13.56 8.91 -1.29
CA TRP A 142 -14.34 7.66 -1.38
C TRP A 142 -14.97 7.42 -2.74
N TRP A 143 -15.52 8.44 -3.38
CA TRP A 143 -16.19 8.28 -4.66
C TRP A 143 -15.22 7.81 -5.78
N ARG A 144 -13.96 8.23 -5.76
CA ARG A 144 -12.94 7.76 -6.72
C ARG A 144 -12.64 6.27 -6.54
N SER A 145 -12.71 5.78 -5.30
CA SER A 145 -12.55 4.37 -4.99
C SER A 145 -13.75 3.56 -5.47
N LEU A 146 -14.96 4.08 -5.27
CA LEU A 146 -16.19 3.45 -5.74
C LEU A 146 -16.28 3.38 -7.27
N LEU A 147 -15.77 4.40 -7.99
CA LEU A 147 -15.69 4.35 -9.46
C LEU A 147 -14.88 3.16 -9.99
N GLN A 148 -13.92 2.67 -9.23
CA GLN A 148 -13.14 1.50 -9.62
C GLN A 148 -13.92 0.19 -9.52
N LEU A 149 -15.05 0.17 -8.83
CA LEU A 149 -15.97 -0.98 -8.83
C LEU A 149 -16.84 -1.06 -10.08
N LEU A 150 -17.00 0.03 -10.85
CA LEU A 150 -17.88 0.05 -12.03
C LEU A 150 -17.60 -1.05 -13.08
N PRO A 151 -16.36 -1.48 -13.35
CA PRO A 151 -16.12 -2.58 -14.26
C PRO A 151 -16.75 -3.91 -13.84
N LEU A 152 -16.86 -4.17 -12.52
CA LEU A 152 -17.31 -5.47 -12.01
C LEU A 152 -18.78 -5.78 -12.35
N PRO A 153 -19.78 -4.90 -12.10
CA PRO A 153 -21.16 -5.17 -12.51
C PRO A 153 -21.31 -5.24 -14.03
N VAL A 154 -20.51 -4.47 -14.78
CA VAL A 154 -20.52 -4.57 -16.26
C VAL A 154 -20.04 -5.95 -16.70
N MET A 155 -18.94 -6.45 -16.12
CA MET A 155 -18.42 -7.79 -16.41
C MET A 155 -19.44 -8.88 -16.03
N ALA A 156 -20.12 -8.74 -14.87
CA ALA A 156 -21.16 -9.67 -14.42
C ALA A 156 -22.34 -9.73 -15.40
N ILE A 157 -22.79 -8.57 -15.88
CA ILE A 157 -23.90 -8.47 -16.86
C ILE A 157 -23.48 -9.10 -18.18
N LEU A 158 -22.27 -8.82 -18.66
CA LEU A 158 -21.76 -9.38 -19.91
C LEU A 158 -21.60 -10.91 -19.84
N ASP A 159 -21.07 -11.43 -18.74
CA ASP A 159 -20.92 -12.87 -18.51
C ASP A 159 -22.31 -13.57 -18.51
N TYR A 160 -23.29 -12.98 -17.83
CA TYR A 160 -24.62 -13.53 -17.71
C TYR A 160 -25.41 -13.49 -19.01
N PHE A 161 -25.46 -12.34 -19.70
CA PHE A 161 -26.31 -12.15 -20.89
C PHE A 161 -25.70 -12.61 -22.21
N LEU A 162 -24.38 -12.46 -22.37
CA LEU A 162 -23.69 -12.76 -23.61
C LEU A 162 -23.03 -14.13 -23.62
N SER A 163 -22.97 -14.81 -22.47
CA SER A 163 -22.28 -16.11 -22.31
C SER A 163 -20.85 -16.09 -22.89
N ILE A 164 -20.19 -14.92 -22.82
CA ILE A 164 -18.82 -14.75 -23.27
C ILE A 164 -17.90 -15.16 -22.11
N ASP A 165 -16.90 -15.96 -22.42
CA ASP A 165 -15.87 -16.32 -21.42
C ASP A 165 -14.97 -15.10 -21.11
N LEU A 166 -15.34 -14.35 -20.08
CA LEU A 166 -14.62 -13.15 -19.63
C LEU A 166 -13.53 -13.43 -18.57
N ARG A 167 -13.21 -14.71 -18.29
CA ARG A 167 -12.27 -15.08 -17.23
C ARG A 167 -10.94 -14.33 -17.30
N LEU A 168 -10.34 -14.25 -18.49
CA LEU A 168 -9.07 -13.54 -18.67
C LEU A 168 -9.21 -12.02 -18.39
N VAL A 169 -10.33 -11.42 -18.81
CA VAL A 169 -10.58 -9.99 -18.59
C VAL A 169 -10.78 -9.70 -17.11
N ILE A 170 -11.57 -10.55 -16.43
CA ILE A 170 -11.79 -10.44 -14.96
C ILE A 170 -10.47 -10.64 -14.22
N ALA A 171 -9.64 -11.60 -14.63
CA ALA A 171 -8.34 -11.86 -14.02
C ALA A 171 -7.33 -10.70 -14.17
N LEU A 172 -7.51 -9.82 -15.17
CA LEU A 172 -6.68 -8.61 -15.34
C LEU A 172 -7.05 -7.46 -14.38
N TYR A 173 -8.22 -7.51 -13.75
CA TYR A 173 -8.69 -6.45 -12.87
C TYR A 173 -7.74 -6.17 -11.67
N PRO A 174 -7.24 -7.16 -10.92
CA PRO A 174 -6.26 -6.92 -9.86
C PRO A 174 -4.97 -6.30 -10.38
N LEU A 175 -4.51 -6.66 -11.58
CA LEU A 175 -3.32 -6.07 -12.21
C LEU A 175 -3.52 -4.59 -12.56
N TRP A 176 -4.72 -4.22 -13.00
CA TRP A 176 -5.08 -2.83 -13.22
C TRP A 176 -5.04 -2.02 -11.91
N LEU A 177 -5.58 -2.57 -10.81
CA LEU A 177 -5.47 -1.94 -9.48
C LEU A 177 -4.00 -1.77 -9.05
N LEU A 178 -3.15 -2.77 -9.27
CA LEU A 178 -1.71 -2.68 -9.01
C LEU A 178 -1.05 -1.56 -9.83
N GLY A 179 -1.42 -1.38 -11.07
CA GLY A 179 -0.96 -0.27 -11.91
C GLY A 179 -1.28 1.10 -11.29
N ILE A 180 -2.50 1.28 -10.78
CA ILE A 180 -2.90 2.50 -10.06
C ILE A 180 -2.03 2.70 -8.82
N LEU A 181 -1.77 1.65 -8.05
CA LEU A 181 -0.97 1.72 -6.83
C LEU A 181 0.48 2.12 -7.13
N VAL A 182 1.09 1.60 -8.18
CA VAL A 182 2.45 2.01 -8.62
C VAL A 182 2.53 3.51 -8.90
N VAL A 183 1.51 4.07 -9.56
CA VAL A 183 1.46 5.52 -9.81
C VAL A 183 1.34 6.30 -8.48
N GLN A 184 0.56 5.81 -7.53
CA GLN A 184 0.41 6.43 -6.21
C GLN A 184 1.71 6.39 -5.40
N ILE A 185 2.45 5.27 -5.42
CA ILE A 185 3.76 5.14 -4.76
C ILE A 185 4.75 6.17 -5.29
N ARG A 186 4.81 6.35 -6.62
CA ARG A 186 5.70 7.35 -7.21
C ARG A 186 5.36 8.77 -6.75
N LYS A 187 4.07 9.13 -6.73
CA LYS A 187 3.60 10.43 -6.25
C LYS A 187 3.89 10.63 -4.75
N TYR A 188 3.67 9.57 -3.95
CA TYR A 188 3.98 9.59 -2.52
C TYR A 188 5.46 9.83 -2.26
N ARG A 189 6.34 9.09 -2.96
CA ARG A 189 7.79 9.24 -2.82
C ARG A 189 8.25 10.65 -3.19
N GLN A 190 7.80 11.16 -4.33
CA GLN A 190 8.10 12.54 -4.73
C GLN A 190 7.63 13.55 -3.68
N TRP A 191 6.42 13.36 -3.16
CA TRP A 191 5.91 14.22 -2.10
C TRP A 191 6.75 14.13 -0.81
N CYS A 192 7.23 12.94 -0.42
CA CYS A 192 8.15 12.79 0.71
C CYS A 192 9.47 13.53 0.46
N GLU A 193 10.08 13.38 -0.71
CA GLU A 193 11.32 14.07 -1.10
C GLU A 193 11.17 15.59 -1.08
N ASP A 194 9.99 16.12 -1.40
CA ASP A 194 9.70 17.54 -1.39
C ASP A 194 9.48 18.12 0.02
N ASN A 195 9.23 17.28 1.03
CA ASN A 195 8.76 17.76 2.34
C ASN A 195 9.61 17.34 3.54
N PHE A 196 10.42 16.30 3.44
CA PHE A 196 11.20 15.76 4.55
C PHE A 196 12.69 15.74 4.25
N SER A 197 13.49 15.96 5.28
CA SER A 197 14.95 15.94 5.20
C SER A 197 15.54 14.54 5.42
N THR A 198 14.78 13.63 6.03
CA THR A 198 15.15 12.23 6.25
C THR A 198 14.00 11.34 5.83
N MET A 199 14.33 10.22 5.19
CA MET A 199 13.33 9.29 4.62
C MET A 199 13.14 8.03 5.49
N ASP A 200 13.98 7.82 6.52
CA ASP A 200 14.11 6.54 7.23
C ASP A 200 12.82 5.99 7.83
N ASN A 201 11.89 6.86 8.26
CA ASN A 201 10.62 6.43 8.85
C ASN A 201 9.39 6.71 7.97
N ILE A 202 9.57 7.41 6.85
CA ILE A 202 8.47 7.95 6.03
C ILE A 202 8.48 7.33 4.63
N ASP A 203 9.63 6.79 4.20
CA ASP A 203 9.75 6.13 2.91
C ASP A 203 8.74 4.99 2.76
N ALA A 204 8.35 4.71 1.51
CA ALA A 204 7.41 3.66 1.14
C ALA A 204 7.90 2.23 1.44
N GLN A 205 9.13 2.04 1.95
CA GLN A 205 9.69 0.72 2.27
C GLN A 205 8.77 -0.12 3.16
N TRP A 206 8.14 0.51 4.14
CA TRP A 206 7.27 -0.20 5.08
C TRP A 206 6.02 -0.81 4.44
N ILE A 207 5.50 -0.20 3.38
CA ILE A 207 4.34 -0.73 2.65
C ILE A 207 4.77 -1.67 1.53
N MET A 208 6.05 -1.70 1.20
CA MET A 208 6.59 -2.51 0.09
C MET A 208 6.34 -4.00 0.30
N ARG A 209 6.50 -4.51 1.53
CA ARG A 209 6.17 -5.92 1.84
C ARG A 209 4.72 -6.24 1.60
N TYR A 210 3.82 -5.33 2.01
CA TYR A 210 2.39 -5.48 1.73
C TYR A 210 2.10 -5.49 0.23
N ILE A 211 2.76 -4.61 -0.53
CA ILE A 211 2.62 -4.55 -2.00
C ILE A 211 3.13 -5.85 -2.65
N VAL A 212 4.27 -6.36 -2.20
CA VAL A 212 4.79 -7.66 -2.65
C VAL A 212 3.78 -8.78 -2.37
N MET A 213 3.19 -8.80 -1.17
CA MET A 213 2.13 -9.74 -0.83
C MET A 213 0.90 -9.59 -1.74
N LEU A 214 0.48 -8.37 -2.07
CA LEU A 214 -0.62 -8.12 -3.00
C LEU A 214 -0.31 -8.63 -4.41
N VAL A 215 0.92 -8.43 -4.89
CA VAL A 215 1.35 -8.94 -6.21
C VAL A 215 1.28 -10.45 -6.24
N ILE A 216 1.74 -11.12 -5.18
CA ILE A 216 1.68 -12.58 -5.06
C ILE A 216 0.23 -13.05 -4.98
N ALA A 217 -0.63 -12.39 -4.17
CA ALA A 217 -2.06 -12.70 -4.08
C ALA A 217 -2.77 -12.54 -5.43
N GLY A 218 -2.50 -11.45 -6.14
CA GLY A 218 -3.07 -11.21 -7.48
C GLY A 218 -2.58 -12.22 -8.52
N GLY A 219 -1.30 -12.56 -8.50
CA GLY A 219 -0.71 -13.57 -9.38
C GLY A 219 -1.25 -14.96 -9.13
N SER A 220 -1.40 -15.36 -7.86
CA SER A 220 -2.00 -16.64 -7.49
C SER A 220 -3.49 -16.70 -7.82
N PHE A 221 -4.24 -15.61 -7.62
CA PHE A 221 -5.63 -15.51 -8.07
C PHE A 221 -5.76 -15.61 -9.60
N PHE A 222 -4.90 -14.89 -10.35
CA PHE A 222 -4.84 -15.00 -11.81
C PHE A 222 -4.61 -16.46 -12.23
N TRP A 223 -3.67 -17.15 -11.57
CA TRP A 223 -3.40 -18.56 -11.83
C TRP A 223 -4.61 -19.46 -11.55
N LEU A 224 -5.34 -19.22 -10.43
CA LEU A 224 -6.59 -19.92 -10.14
C LEU A 224 -7.65 -19.73 -11.23
N CYS A 225 -7.78 -18.52 -11.77
CA CYS A 225 -8.76 -18.21 -12.82
C CYS A 225 -8.51 -18.99 -14.13
N ILE A 226 -7.25 -19.32 -14.42
CA ILE A 226 -6.87 -20.05 -15.65
C ILE A 226 -6.59 -21.52 -15.42
N SER A 227 -6.37 -21.95 -14.16
CA SER A 227 -6.14 -23.35 -13.82
C SER A 227 -7.48 -24.10 -13.72
N ASN A 228 -7.42 -25.41 -13.98
CA ASN A 228 -8.57 -26.30 -13.83
C ASN A 228 -8.47 -27.13 -12.54
N ASP A 229 -7.90 -26.58 -11.47
CA ASP A 229 -7.67 -27.30 -10.22
C ASP A 229 -8.21 -26.49 -9.01
N PRO A 230 -9.48 -26.70 -8.63
CA PRO A 230 -10.13 -25.96 -7.55
C PRO A 230 -9.55 -26.30 -6.16
N SER A 231 -8.86 -27.46 -6.01
CA SER A 231 -8.25 -27.83 -4.72
C SER A 231 -7.22 -26.80 -4.25
N ARG A 232 -6.67 -26.03 -5.17
CA ARG A 232 -5.67 -24.98 -4.91
C ARG A 232 -6.24 -23.72 -4.28
N VAL A 233 -7.57 -23.57 -4.24
CA VAL A 233 -8.24 -22.46 -3.50
C VAL A 233 -7.82 -22.50 -2.03
N VAL A 234 -7.69 -23.70 -1.45
CA VAL A 234 -7.20 -23.88 -0.06
C VAL A 234 -5.86 -23.20 0.19
N THR A 235 -4.91 -23.34 -0.75
CA THR A 235 -3.59 -22.70 -0.63
C THR A 235 -3.71 -21.16 -0.70
N GLN A 236 -4.59 -20.68 -1.58
CA GLN A 236 -4.88 -19.24 -1.68
C GLN A 236 -5.43 -18.70 -0.35
N ASP A 237 -6.39 -19.39 0.25
CA ASP A 237 -7.03 -18.98 1.50
C ASP A 237 -6.03 -18.98 2.68
N LEU A 238 -5.17 -19.99 2.77
CA LEU A 238 -4.09 -20.02 3.76
C LEU A 238 -3.13 -18.85 3.61
N TYR A 239 -2.81 -18.50 2.37
CA TYR A 239 -1.97 -17.34 2.09
C TYR A 239 -2.65 -16.02 2.49
N LEU A 240 -3.93 -15.85 2.17
CA LEU A 240 -4.71 -14.67 2.54
C LEU A 240 -4.82 -14.54 4.08
N LEU A 241 -5.05 -15.64 4.79
CA LEU A 241 -5.08 -15.67 6.24
C LEU A 241 -3.75 -15.18 6.84
N TYR A 242 -2.61 -15.67 6.34
CA TYR A 242 -1.30 -15.19 6.74
C TYR A 242 -1.12 -13.69 6.44
N MET A 243 -1.50 -13.24 5.24
CA MET A 243 -1.36 -11.84 4.83
C MET A 243 -2.18 -10.89 5.72
N ILE A 244 -3.42 -11.27 6.04
CA ILE A 244 -4.29 -10.50 6.94
C ILE A 244 -3.68 -10.41 8.34
N ALA A 245 -3.25 -11.52 8.91
CA ALA A 245 -2.65 -11.57 10.25
C ALA A 245 -1.39 -10.71 10.33
N TYR A 246 -0.46 -10.89 9.37
CA TYR A 246 0.78 -10.11 9.28
C TYR A 246 0.52 -8.61 9.13
N THR A 247 -0.39 -8.23 8.24
CA THR A 247 -0.68 -6.80 7.99
C THR A 247 -1.36 -6.17 9.20
N THR A 248 -2.30 -6.88 9.83
CA THR A 248 -3.00 -6.38 11.03
C THR A 248 -2.00 -6.11 12.16
N GLU A 249 -1.08 -7.03 12.41
CA GLU A 249 -0.01 -6.83 13.40
C GLU A 249 0.80 -5.57 13.08
N ARG A 250 1.25 -5.41 11.84
CA ARG A 250 2.05 -4.26 11.42
C ARG A 250 1.31 -2.94 11.53
N VAL A 251 0.03 -2.90 11.15
CA VAL A 251 -0.80 -1.69 11.22
C VAL A 251 -1.04 -1.24 12.66
N ILE A 252 -1.24 -2.18 13.59
CA ILE A 252 -1.45 -1.85 15.02
C ILE A 252 -0.22 -1.20 15.65
N TYR A 253 0.97 -1.73 15.37
CA TYR A 253 2.21 -1.24 15.99
C TYR A 253 2.82 -0.03 15.29
N ARG A 254 2.28 0.41 14.15
CA ARG A 254 2.85 1.53 13.41
C ARG A 254 2.28 2.88 13.86
N PRO A 255 3.14 3.90 14.12
CA PRO A 255 2.70 5.27 14.30
C PRO A 255 2.16 5.84 12.98
N ASP A 256 1.20 6.78 13.05
CA ASP A 256 0.69 7.49 11.88
C ASP A 256 1.72 8.52 11.39
N PRO A 257 2.31 8.34 10.19
CA PRO A 257 3.29 9.29 9.66
C PRO A 257 2.67 10.66 9.35
N TRP A 258 1.35 10.73 9.22
CA TRP A 258 0.60 11.94 8.90
C TRP A 258 0.17 12.75 10.11
N LYS A 259 0.27 12.21 11.35
CA LYS A 259 -0.23 12.87 12.56
C LYS A 259 0.46 14.21 12.81
N GLN A 260 1.77 14.28 12.62
CA GLN A 260 2.57 15.49 12.78
C GLN A 260 2.27 16.54 11.69
N LEU A 261 1.91 16.09 10.49
CA LEU A 261 1.66 16.97 9.34
C LEU A 261 0.27 17.58 9.34
N ARG A 262 -0.74 16.88 9.87
CA ARG A 262 -2.11 17.41 9.94
C ARG A 262 -2.26 18.60 10.85
N SER A 263 -1.51 18.66 11.96
CA SER A 263 -1.53 19.82 12.86
C SER A 263 -1.00 21.08 12.20
N THR A 264 -0.14 20.95 11.18
CA THR A 264 0.47 22.08 10.48
C THR A 264 -0.36 22.56 9.28
N VAL A 265 -1.15 21.69 8.65
CA VAL A 265 -1.97 22.01 7.45
C VAL A 265 -3.22 22.81 7.81
N MET A 266 -3.73 22.71 9.05
CA MET A 266 -4.92 23.45 9.46
C MET A 266 -4.71 24.98 9.63
N ASP A 267 -3.45 25.45 9.68
CA ASP A 267 -3.10 26.87 9.79
C ASP A 267 -2.89 27.60 8.44
N GLU A 268 -3.14 26.95 7.30
CA GLU A 268 -2.74 27.44 5.97
C GLU A 268 -3.80 28.30 5.24
N GLN A 269 -4.36 29.33 5.86
CA GLN A 269 -5.26 30.27 5.15
C GLN A 269 -4.71 31.71 5.04
N GLU A 270 -3.41 31.91 4.77
CA GLU A 270 -2.93 33.24 4.35
C GLU A 270 -2.09 33.15 3.07
N GLU A 271 -2.62 33.75 1.98
CA GLU A 271 -1.90 33.98 0.73
C GLU A 271 -0.86 35.09 0.90
N VAL A 272 0.42 34.76 0.79
CA VAL A 272 1.50 35.75 0.69
C VAL A 272 2.26 35.56 -0.61
N ASN A 273 2.33 36.60 -1.42
CA ASN A 273 3.08 36.66 -2.67
C ASN A 273 4.59 36.77 -2.38
N PRO A 274 5.47 35.87 -2.84
CA PRO A 274 6.89 35.85 -2.48
C PRO A 274 7.73 36.88 -3.25
N VAL A 275 8.54 37.65 -2.52
CA VAL A 275 9.68 38.39 -3.05
C VAL A 275 10.93 37.52 -2.88
N ASN A 276 11.26 36.74 -3.89
CA ASN A 276 12.23 35.63 -3.79
C ASN A 276 13.64 36.00 -3.30
N ALA A 277 14.19 37.15 -3.69
CA ALA A 277 15.57 37.52 -3.35
C ALA A 277 15.78 37.78 -1.84
N THR A 278 14.80 38.42 -1.17
CA THR A 278 14.87 38.70 0.26
C THR A 278 14.73 37.40 1.07
N TYR A 279 13.86 36.50 0.64
CA TYR A 279 13.66 35.20 1.32
C TYR A 279 14.88 34.30 1.25
N ARG A 280 15.60 34.28 0.13
CA ARG A 280 16.85 33.53 0.01
C ARG A 280 17.90 34.02 1.01
N ALA A 281 18.15 35.31 1.09
CA ALA A 281 19.12 35.89 2.04
C ALA A 281 18.74 35.60 3.51
N THR A 282 17.45 35.71 3.84
CA THR A 282 16.95 35.41 5.19
C THR A 282 17.11 33.93 5.53
N LEU A 283 16.79 33.04 4.59
CA LEU A 283 16.95 31.59 4.78
C LEU A 283 18.42 31.22 4.99
N GLU A 284 19.33 31.70 4.14
CA GLU A 284 20.75 31.39 4.24
C GLU A 284 21.33 31.88 5.59
N ALA A 285 21.03 33.09 6.01
CA ALA A 285 21.49 33.63 7.29
C ALA A 285 20.98 32.78 8.49
N TRP A 286 19.75 32.30 8.42
CA TRP A 286 19.20 31.45 9.47
C TRP A 286 19.83 30.04 9.48
N LEU A 287 20.02 29.45 8.30
CA LEU A 287 20.65 28.13 8.15
C LEU A 287 22.10 28.13 8.65
N ASP A 288 22.85 29.23 8.40
CA ASP A 288 24.24 29.35 8.84
C ASP A 288 24.33 29.56 10.37
N LYS A 289 23.37 30.28 10.94
CA LYS A 289 23.37 30.60 12.38
C LYS A 289 22.87 29.44 13.23
N GLU A 290 21.70 28.87 12.91
CA GLU A 290 21.00 27.91 13.76
C GLU A 290 21.30 26.46 13.36
N LYS A 291 21.78 26.22 12.11
CA LYS A 291 22.07 24.89 11.53
C LYS A 291 20.97 23.86 11.77
N PRO A 292 19.70 24.20 11.51
CA PRO A 292 18.57 23.34 11.79
C PRO A 292 18.61 22.03 10.98
N TYR A 293 19.32 22.01 9.86
CA TYR A 293 19.56 20.84 9.03
C TYR A 293 20.30 19.70 9.74
N LEU A 294 20.96 19.95 10.88
CA LEU A 294 21.58 18.92 11.71
C LEU A 294 20.55 18.14 12.54
N ASN A 295 19.36 18.69 12.74
CA ASN A 295 18.26 17.95 13.37
C ASN A 295 17.73 16.89 12.39
N PRO A 296 17.68 15.59 12.74
CA PRO A 296 17.12 14.55 11.89
C PRO A 296 15.63 14.76 11.58
N ASP A 297 14.88 15.38 12.50
CA ASP A 297 13.43 15.64 12.35
C ASP A 297 13.11 16.94 11.61
N PHE A 298 14.10 17.63 11.04
CA PHE A 298 13.92 18.87 10.30
C PHE A 298 13.02 18.71 9.08
N GLN A 299 11.96 19.50 9.01
CA GLN A 299 10.92 19.44 7.98
C GLN A 299 10.81 20.75 7.19
N LEU A 300 10.22 20.66 6.00
CA LEU A 300 9.95 21.86 5.17
C LEU A 300 9.13 22.91 5.91
N THR A 301 8.19 22.48 6.74
CA THR A 301 7.32 23.35 7.55
C THR A 301 8.09 24.18 8.59
N ASP A 302 9.27 23.74 9.02
CA ASP A 302 10.09 24.46 10.00
C ASP A 302 10.67 25.76 9.40
N LEU A 303 10.77 25.83 8.06
CA LEU A 303 11.16 27.06 7.35
C LEU A 303 10.18 28.20 7.59
N ARG A 304 8.94 27.94 8.04
CA ARG A 304 7.95 28.98 8.38
C ARG A 304 8.40 29.86 9.55
N GLN A 305 9.36 29.41 10.35
CA GLN A 305 9.94 30.24 11.42
C GLN A 305 10.63 31.50 10.88
N VAL A 306 11.10 31.45 9.64
CA VAL A 306 11.85 32.55 9.01
C VAL A 306 11.26 33.03 7.70
N LEU A 307 10.46 32.19 7.04
CA LEU A 307 9.78 32.51 5.78
C LEU A 307 8.25 32.45 5.98
N PRO A 308 7.52 33.56 5.87
CA PRO A 308 6.06 33.59 6.01
C PRO A 308 5.38 33.04 4.75
N LEU A 309 5.69 31.79 4.41
CA LEU A 309 5.19 31.09 3.23
C LEU A 309 4.46 29.83 3.66
N ASN A 310 3.38 29.49 2.95
CA ASN A 310 2.74 28.20 3.14
C ASN A 310 3.60 27.07 2.54
N ARG A 311 3.27 25.84 2.90
CA ARG A 311 4.04 24.64 2.53
C ARG A 311 4.24 24.50 1.01
N THR A 312 3.20 24.75 0.22
CA THR A 312 3.26 24.67 -1.25
C THR A 312 4.24 25.69 -1.83
N TYR A 313 4.22 26.91 -1.31
CA TYR A 313 5.15 27.97 -1.72
C TYR A 313 6.58 27.70 -1.22
N LEU A 314 6.77 27.15 -0.02
CA LEU A 314 8.10 26.74 0.47
C LEU A 314 8.73 25.68 -0.41
N SER A 315 7.98 24.62 -0.76
CA SER A 315 8.47 23.58 -1.68
C SER A 315 8.82 24.17 -3.05
N LYS A 316 7.94 24.99 -3.62
CA LYS A 316 8.17 25.68 -4.88
C LYS A 316 9.38 26.62 -4.81
N PHE A 317 9.55 27.35 -3.71
CA PHE A 317 10.69 28.24 -3.48
C PHE A 317 12.01 27.46 -3.48
N ILE A 318 12.12 26.36 -2.70
CA ILE A 318 13.32 25.53 -2.68
C ILE A 318 13.62 24.97 -4.09
N ASN A 319 12.61 24.42 -4.75
CA ASN A 319 12.79 23.83 -6.09
C ASN A 319 13.22 24.87 -7.12
N THR A 320 12.69 26.12 -7.05
CA THR A 320 13.02 27.17 -8.02
C THR A 320 14.36 27.83 -7.74
N GLU A 321 14.64 28.16 -6.47
CA GLU A 321 15.86 28.91 -6.09
C GLU A 321 17.11 28.04 -6.00
N TYR A 322 16.97 26.76 -5.64
CA TYR A 322 18.08 25.84 -5.44
C TYR A 322 18.14 24.69 -6.46
N GLY A 323 17.11 24.55 -7.30
CA GLY A 323 17.07 23.55 -8.37
C GLY A 323 17.01 22.10 -7.87
N CYS A 324 16.57 21.87 -6.63
CA CYS A 324 16.56 20.55 -6.00
C CYS A 324 15.37 20.39 -5.05
N THR A 325 15.05 19.14 -4.65
CA THR A 325 14.02 18.86 -3.64
C THR A 325 14.49 19.28 -2.24
N PHE A 326 13.57 19.48 -1.30
CA PHE A 326 13.93 19.81 0.09
C PHE A 326 14.85 18.77 0.72
N TYR A 327 14.61 17.49 0.46
CA TYR A 327 15.50 16.40 0.89
C TYR A 327 16.92 16.55 0.36
N GLN A 328 17.08 16.82 -0.93
CA GLN A 328 18.38 17.05 -1.55
C GLN A 328 19.05 18.30 -0.99
N PHE A 329 18.30 19.38 -0.83
CA PHE A 329 18.78 20.64 -0.25
C PHE A 329 19.37 20.43 1.13
N VAL A 330 18.65 19.77 2.03
CA VAL A 330 19.11 19.50 3.41
C VAL A 330 20.30 18.55 3.42
N ASN A 331 20.28 17.49 2.62
CA ASN A 331 21.38 16.54 2.56
C ASN A 331 22.69 17.14 2.01
N CYS A 332 22.61 18.02 1.01
CA CYS A 332 23.79 18.77 0.56
C CYS A 332 24.40 19.57 1.72
N ARG A 333 23.59 20.29 2.52
CA ARG A 333 24.08 21.05 3.66
C ARG A 333 24.71 20.16 4.74
N ARG A 334 24.12 19.01 5.03
CA ARG A 334 24.68 18.01 5.97
C ARG A 334 26.03 17.48 5.50
N ILE A 335 26.15 17.17 4.22
CA ILE A 335 27.42 16.69 3.62
C ILE A 335 28.49 17.77 3.69
N ASP A 336 28.16 19.01 3.35
CA ASP A 336 29.12 20.13 3.38
C ASP A 336 29.57 20.43 4.82
N GLU A 337 28.67 20.38 5.80
CA GLU A 337 29.04 20.53 7.21
C GLU A 337 29.90 19.35 7.69
N ALA A 338 29.58 18.11 7.31
CA ALA A 338 30.41 16.94 7.64
C ALA A 338 31.84 17.07 7.04
N LYS A 339 31.96 17.56 5.80
CA LYS A 339 33.28 17.83 5.19
C LYS A 339 34.04 18.91 5.96
N ARG A 340 33.36 19.98 6.37
CA ARG A 340 33.96 21.06 7.18
C ARG A 340 34.46 20.53 8.51
N MET A 341 33.62 19.76 9.22
CA MET A 341 33.99 19.14 10.51
C MET A 341 35.20 18.21 10.37
N LYS A 342 35.24 17.39 9.30
CA LYS A 342 36.38 16.51 9.03
C LYS A 342 37.66 17.29 8.72
N THR A 343 37.58 18.47 8.13
CA THR A 343 38.74 19.32 7.85
C THR A 343 39.23 19.99 9.13
N GLU A 344 38.33 20.41 10.00
CA GLU A 344 38.65 21.04 11.30
C GLU A 344 39.16 20.02 12.34
N HIS A 345 38.69 18.76 12.23
CA HIS A 345 39.01 17.67 13.16
C HIS A 345 39.48 16.42 12.40
N PRO A 346 40.70 16.42 11.84
CA PRO A 346 41.21 15.29 11.05
C PRO A 346 41.30 13.96 11.82
N GLU A 347 41.33 14.05 13.16
CA GLU A 347 41.37 12.92 14.10
C GLU A 347 40.05 12.16 14.22
N TRP A 348 38.94 12.70 13.73
CA TRP A 348 37.65 12.02 13.71
C TRP A 348 37.53 11.12 12.49
N THR A 349 37.71 9.83 12.66
CA THR A 349 37.61 8.81 11.60
C THR A 349 36.33 8.01 11.71
#